data_82388ef8fcd714b56fa9ac9d8704640e
#
_entry.id   82388ef8fcd714b56fa9ac9d8704640e
#
_cell.length_a   1.000
_cell.length_b   1.000
_cell.length_c   1.000
_cell.angle_alpha   90.00
_cell.angle_beta   90.00
_cell.angle_gamma   90.00
#
_symmetry.space_group_name_H-M   'P 1'
#
loop_
_entity.id
_entity.type
_entity.pdbx_description
1 polymer ?
#
loop_
_entity_poly.entity_id
_entity_poly.type
_entity_poly.pdbx_seq_one_letter_code
_entity_poly.pdbx_strand_id
1 'polypeptide(L)'
;VANGFSLATSLKKTPILLLCGVPLLALIAFSDSHLYWVRDAYDGWRIFQIILLMLLGGYAVFMHTHSTSFSQPLSKTLATALPILFGLMVASSLQAEHSARAAADAALYLLLAISVWAQADLFRKNPTVAAHIAAWIALLPLFTVISLLTGLAHALAGDTIDEWHKSFANIRMLDDALLPCLFLLWQRPAWLAKNTFRNPLLNKLITSTIYFISASYMLILYYDGARAVLISTLVGLGFIAIFRRDSWSKLCLPLLTLLGAGLLFLALKHIILTDFTANPILRTGSSGRDDLWVKTLQLWQEHPILGVGGNNFVTSNPWLLNGHPHNLPLQWISEWGFAGLLALLLLIPLAFNFFRHRQILPVFALGAAIAVGVDALFSGVLDYPLSQMLAVWSFAWLVSFLPTHPLNSSLVTDNEHLVKMTSNTPFLSWQHMLKVIAVVAILTMLFVHGRDIICSNCMSTDQDNAPRFWQYGRALHLVPYGSEAINNAPDALRINR
;
A
#
# COMPACT_ATOMS: atom_id res chain seq x y z
N VAL A 1 5.55 -34.50 12.95
CA VAL A 1 4.17 -34.99 13.05
C VAL A 1 3.34 -34.17 12.07
N ALA A 2 3.14 -34.71 10.86
CA ALA A 2 2.34 -34.09 9.82
C ALA A 2 0.85 -34.41 10.11
N ASN A 3 0.21 -33.54 10.88
CA ASN A 3 -1.25 -33.57 10.98
C ASN A 3 -1.82 -33.16 9.63
N GLY A 4 -2.52 -34.11 8.98
CA GLY A 4 -3.24 -33.87 7.74
C GLY A 4 -4.24 -32.74 7.94
N PHE A 5 -3.91 -31.56 7.41
CA PHE A 5 -4.69 -30.35 7.53
C PHE A 5 -5.92 -30.46 6.63
N SER A 6 -7.09 -30.64 7.20
CA SER A 6 -8.36 -30.50 6.49
C SER A 6 -8.70 -29.02 6.32
N LEU A 7 -8.61 -28.53 5.09
CA LEU A 7 -9.03 -27.18 4.70
C LEU A 7 -10.44 -26.83 5.20
N ALA A 8 -11.31 -27.85 5.25
CA ALA A 8 -12.73 -27.72 5.63
C ALA A 8 -12.96 -27.36 7.10
N THR A 9 -12.06 -27.75 8.02
CA THR A 9 -12.23 -27.46 9.45
C THR A 9 -11.72 -26.07 9.86
N SER A 10 -10.78 -25.52 9.09
CA SER A 10 -10.27 -24.14 9.28
C SER A 10 -11.26 -23.08 8.79
N LEU A 11 -11.99 -23.37 7.70
CA LEU A 11 -12.95 -22.45 7.08
C LEU A 11 -14.16 -22.11 7.98
N LYS A 12 -14.55 -23.00 8.90
CA LYS A 12 -15.71 -22.77 9.80
C LYS A 12 -15.52 -21.67 10.84
N LYS A 13 -14.27 -21.20 11.07
CA LYS A 13 -13.94 -20.19 12.10
C LYS A 13 -13.46 -18.85 11.55
N THR A 14 -13.39 -18.70 10.24
CA THR A 14 -12.80 -17.50 9.62
C THR A 14 -13.90 -16.59 9.12
N PRO A 15 -13.81 -15.27 9.39
CA PRO A 15 -14.69 -14.32 8.75
C PRO A 15 -14.59 -14.48 7.22
N ILE A 16 -15.69 -14.87 6.61
CA ILE A 16 -15.83 -15.11 5.15
C ILE A 16 -15.26 -13.96 4.33
N LEU A 17 -15.30 -12.76 4.88
CA LEU A 17 -14.81 -11.52 4.28
C LEU A 17 -13.31 -11.53 3.94
N LEU A 18 -12.47 -12.09 4.83
CA LEU A 18 -11.02 -12.18 4.60
C LEU A 18 -10.68 -13.23 3.54
N LEU A 19 -11.48 -14.28 3.45
CA LEU A 19 -11.31 -15.33 2.44
C LEU A 19 -11.79 -14.90 1.06
N CYS A 20 -12.84 -14.07 0.99
CA CYS A 20 -13.37 -13.55 -0.26
C CYS A 20 -12.62 -12.29 -0.73
N GLY A 21 -12.02 -11.52 0.16
CA GLY A 21 -11.37 -10.26 -0.18
C GLY A 21 -10.21 -10.42 -1.15
N VAL A 22 -9.32 -11.40 -0.93
CA VAL A 22 -8.16 -11.62 -1.80
C VAL A 22 -8.54 -12.18 -3.17
N PRO A 23 -9.40 -13.23 -3.28
CA PRO A 23 -9.90 -13.67 -4.58
C PRO A 23 -10.68 -12.59 -5.32
N LEU A 24 -11.46 -11.77 -4.61
CA LEU A 24 -12.20 -10.67 -5.21
C LEU A 24 -11.27 -9.56 -5.73
N LEU A 25 -10.21 -9.23 -5.00
CA LEU A 25 -9.15 -8.32 -5.48
C LEU A 25 -8.45 -8.88 -6.71
N ALA A 26 -8.13 -10.17 -6.70
CA ALA A 26 -7.56 -10.82 -7.86
C ALA A 26 -8.52 -10.75 -9.05
N LEU A 27 -9.81 -11.04 -8.83
CA LEU A 27 -10.85 -10.93 -9.85
C LEU A 27 -10.99 -9.51 -10.38
N ILE A 28 -10.97 -8.49 -9.53
CA ILE A 28 -11.02 -7.08 -9.93
C ILE A 28 -9.74 -6.67 -10.63
N ALA A 29 -8.58 -7.12 -10.16
CA ALA A 29 -7.29 -6.85 -10.81
C ALA A 29 -7.17 -7.53 -12.18
N PHE A 30 -7.82 -8.69 -12.37
CA PHE A 30 -7.81 -9.46 -13.62
C PHE A 30 -8.98 -9.15 -14.55
N SER A 31 -10.03 -8.51 -14.06
CA SER A 31 -11.18 -8.23 -14.89
C SER A 31 -11.12 -6.81 -15.45
N ASP A 32 -11.01 -6.71 -16.76
CA ASP A 32 -11.52 -5.59 -17.54
C ASP A 32 -13.06 -5.49 -17.45
N SER A 33 -13.66 -6.24 -16.52
CA SER A 33 -15.10 -6.28 -16.35
C SER A 33 -15.54 -4.96 -15.75
N HIS A 34 -16.03 -4.09 -16.60
CA HIS A 34 -16.89 -3.00 -16.22
C HIS A 34 -18.07 -3.57 -15.42
N LEU A 35 -17.93 -3.58 -14.10
CA LEU A 35 -19.10 -3.75 -13.26
C LEU A 35 -20.05 -2.65 -13.70
N TYR A 36 -21.29 -2.97 -14.08
CA TYR A 36 -22.25 -2.06 -14.72
C TYR A 36 -22.46 -0.73 -13.98
N TRP A 37 -22.14 -0.68 -12.68
CA TRP A 37 -22.25 0.52 -11.85
C TRP A 37 -20.91 1.22 -11.56
N VAL A 38 -19.78 0.67 -12.04
CA VAL A 38 -18.44 1.21 -11.82
C VAL A 38 -17.89 1.68 -13.15
N ARG A 39 -17.37 2.89 -13.18
CA ARG A 39 -16.91 3.55 -14.41
C ARG A 39 -15.64 2.91 -14.97
N ASP A 40 -14.72 2.52 -14.10
CA ASP A 40 -13.44 1.91 -14.45
C ASP A 40 -12.88 1.04 -13.30
N ALA A 41 -11.84 0.28 -13.59
CA ALA A 41 -11.23 -0.63 -12.63
C ALA A 41 -10.67 0.08 -11.40
N TYR A 42 -10.10 1.26 -11.56
CA TYR A 42 -9.54 2.05 -10.45
C TYR A 42 -10.62 2.44 -9.43
N ASP A 43 -11.73 2.96 -9.90
CA ASP A 43 -12.88 3.33 -9.07
C ASP A 43 -13.47 2.09 -8.39
N GLY A 44 -13.51 0.96 -9.10
CA GLY A 44 -13.92 -0.33 -8.53
C GLY A 44 -13.03 -0.76 -7.37
N TRP A 45 -11.71 -0.65 -7.50
CA TRP A 45 -10.78 -0.94 -6.41
C TRP A 45 -10.96 0.03 -5.24
N ARG A 46 -11.24 1.30 -5.51
CA ARG A 46 -11.49 2.31 -4.46
C ARG A 46 -12.78 2.01 -3.70
N ILE A 47 -13.86 1.66 -4.37
CA ILE A 47 -15.12 1.26 -3.74
C ILE A 47 -14.91 0.02 -2.88
N PHE A 48 -14.26 -1.00 -3.42
CA PHE A 48 -13.93 -2.21 -2.66
C PHE A 48 -13.08 -1.90 -1.44
N GLN A 49 -12.05 -1.07 -1.59
CA GLN A 49 -11.21 -0.61 -0.50
C GLN A 49 -12.02 0.07 0.60
N ILE A 50 -12.88 1.03 0.25
CA ILE A 50 -13.72 1.76 1.23
C ILE A 50 -14.58 0.77 2.00
N ILE A 51 -15.26 -0.15 1.32
CA ILE A 51 -16.10 -1.17 1.97
C ILE A 51 -15.26 -2.04 2.92
N LEU A 52 -14.12 -2.54 2.47
CA LEU A 52 -13.22 -3.36 3.29
C LEU A 52 -12.73 -2.59 4.52
N LEU A 53 -12.30 -1.34 4.35
CA LEU A 53 -11.82 -0.50 5.44
C LEU A 53 -12.93 -0.18 6.45
N MET A 54 -14.16 0.07 6.00
CA MET A 54 -15.30 0.26 6.89
C MET A 54 -15.61 -1.01 7.69
N LEU A 55 -15.55 -2.19 7.07
CA LEU A 55 -15.78 -3.46 7.75
C LEU A 55 -14.67 -3.76 8.79
N LEU A 56 -13.41 -3.50 8.44
CA LEU A 56 -12.28 -3.64 9.36
C LEU A 56 -12.32 -2.60 10.48
N GLY A 57 -12.69 -1.37 10.18
CA GLY A 57 -12.95 -0.32 11.16
C GLY A 57 -14.09 -0.71 12.11
N GLY A 58 -15.19 -1.23 11.57
CA GLY A 58 -16.29 -1.80 12.37
C GLY A 58 -15.82 -2.94 13.27
N TYR A 59 -15.04 -3.88 12.75
CA TYR A 59 -14.43 -4.93 13.58
C TYR A 59 -13.58 -4.32 14.71
N ALA A 60 -12.75 -3.30 14.42
CA ALA A 60 -11.91 -2.64 15.42
C ALA A 60 -12.73 -2.01 16.56
N VAL A 61 -13.93 -1.46 16.26
CA VAL A 61 -14.85 -0.90 17.27
C VAL A 61 -15.31 -1.98 18.26
N PHE A 62 -15.63 -3.18 17.76
CA PHE A 62 -16.15 -4.29 18.57
C PHE A 62 -15.07 -5.19 19.16
N MET A 63 -13.80 -5.01 18.79
CA MET A 63 -12.70 -5.79 19.38
C MET A 63 -12.64 -5.62 20.88
N HIS A 64 -12.58 -6.76 21.61
CA HIS A 64 -12.23 -6.76 23.02
C HIS A 64 -10.71 -6.69 23.18
N THR A 65 -10.24 -5.61 23.78
CA THR A 65 -8.83 -5.21 23.78
C THR A 65 -8.05 -5.85 24.93
N HIS A 66 -8.04 -7.17 25.02
CA HIS A 66 -7.20 -7.88 25.99
C HIS A 66 -5.74 -8.06 25.54
N SER A 67 -5.42 -7.75 24.28
CA SER A 67 -4.09 -7.95 23.72
C SER A 67 -3.47 -6.62 23.32
N THR A 68 -2.65 -6.03 24.18
CA THR A 68 -1.80 -4.89 23.82
C THR A 68 -0.66 -5.38 22.94
N SER A 69 -0.73 -5.09 21.64
CA SER A 69 0.30 -5.49 20.67
C SER A 69 1.55 -4.63 20.68
N PHE A 70 1.60 -3.62 21.54
CA PHE A 70 2.71 -2.67 21.58
C PHE A 70 3.37 -2.65 22.96
N SER A 71 4.69 -2.39 22.97
CA SER A 71 5.42 -2.12 24.21
C SER A 71 4.78 -0.96 24.97
N GLN A 72 4.85 -0.95 26.29
CA GLN A 72 4.30 0.12 27.12
C GLN A 72 4.72 1.54 26.69
N PRO A 73 5.99 1.82 26.33
CA PRO A 73 6.40 3.13 25.86
C PRO A 73 5.67 3.55 24.59
N LEU A 74 5.55 2.64 23.60
CA LEU A 74 4.87 2.92 22.35
C LEU A 74 3.37 3.16 22.57
N SER A 75 2.71 2.39 23.44
CA SER A 75 1.30 2.59 23.75
C SER A 75 1.03 3.93 24.46
N LYS A 76 1.92 4.40 25.32
CA LYS A 76 1.82 5.74 25.93
C LYS A 76 2.01 6.85 24.89
N THR A 77 3.01 6.72 24.01
CA THR A 77 3.23 7.67 22.91
C THR A 77 2.01 7.77 22.01
N LEU A 78 1.41 6.63 21.62
CA LEU A 78 0.19 6.61 20.82
C LEU A 78 -1.01 7.22 21.56
N ALA A 79 -1.16 6.95 22.87
CA ALA A 79 -2.26 7.50 23.66
C ALA A 79 -2.24 9.04 23.72
N THR A 80 -1.06 9.65 23.71
CA THR A 80 -0.91 11.12 23.70
C THR A 80 -0.95 11.72 22.30
N ALA A 81 -0.33 11.06 21.34
CA ALA A 81 -0.18 11.61 19.98
C ALA A 81 -1.44 11.46 19.13
N LEU A 82 -2.20 10.37 19.27
CA LEU A 82 -3.39 10.13 18.45
C LEU A 82 -4.49 11.20 18.60
N PRO A 83 -4.84 11.67 19.81
CA PRO A 83 -5.80 12.76 19.95
C PRO A 83 -5.34 14.06 19.28
N ILE A 84 -4.05 14.38 19.43
CA ILE A 84 -3.45 15.57 18.82
C ILE A 84 -3.48 15.45 17.29
N LEU A 85 -3.01 14.32 16.76
CA LEU A 85 -3.04 14.03 15.33
C LEU A 85 -4.45 14.14 14.76
N PHE A 86 -5.42 13.51 15.41
CA PHE A 86 -6.82 13.54 14.98
C PHE A 86 -7.39 14.97 15.01
N GLY A 87 -7.15 15.71 16.10
CA GLY A 87 -7.59 17.11 16.23
C GLY A 87 -7.00 18.03 15.15
N LEU A 88 -5.70 17.88 14.86
CA LEU A 88 -5.03 18.61 13.80
C LEU A 88 -5.56 18.25 12.40
N MET A 89 -5.81 16.96 12.12
CA MET A 89 -6.40 16.52 10.86
C MET A 89 -7.81 17.07 10.65
N VAL A 90 -8.63 17.10 11.72
CA VAL A 90 -9.96 17.73 11.68
C VAL A 90 -9.84 19.24 11.41
N ALA A 91 -8.96 19.94 12.13
CA ALA A 91 -8.73 21.38 11.91
C ALA A 91 -8.24 21.69 10.49
N SER A 92 -7.30 20.88 9.98
CA SER A 92 -6.81 20.96 8.60
C SER A 92 -7.95 20.75 7.59
N SER A 93 -8.81 19.77 7.82
CA SER A 93 -9.96 19.48 6.94
C SER A 93 -10.99 20.61 6.94
N LEU A 94 -11.26 21.23 8.09
CA LEU A 94 -12.27 22.30 8.21
C LEU A 94 -11.84 23.58 7.51
N GLN A 95 -10.52 23.89 7.49
CA GLN A 95 -10.00 25.09 6.82
C GLN A 95 -9.72 24.90 5.33
N ALA A 96 -9.70 23.65 4.84
CA ALA A 96 -9.38 23.34 3.46
C ALA A 96 -10.42 23.94 2.50
N GLU A 97 -9.99 24.33 1.31
CA GLU A 97 -10.87 24.83 0.25
C GLU A 97 -11.98 23.82 -0.08
N HIS A 98 -11.62 22.53 -0.14
CA HIS A 98 -12.59 21.42 -0.29
C HIS A 98 -12.60 20.56 0.98
N SER A 99 -13.25 21.07 2.03
CA SER A 99 -13.28 20.46 3.36
C SER A 99 -13.81 19.02 3.38
N ALA A 100 -14.85 18.70 2.62
CA ALA A 100 -15.39 17.35 2.53
C ALA A 100 -14.38 16.36 1.94
N ARG A 101 -13.63 16.79 0.91
CA ARG A 101 -12.56 16.01 0.30
C ARG A 101 -11.41 15.77 1.28
N ALA A 102 -10.99 16.81 2.00
CA ALA A 102 -9.96 16.71 3.01
C ALA A 102 -10.36 15.78 4.16
N ALA A 103 -11.60 15.87 4.62
CA ALA A 103 -12.13 14.98 5.66
C ALA A 103 -12.19 13.51 5.20
N ALA A 104 -12.56 13.25 3.95
CA ALA A 104 -12.57 11.90 3.39
C ALA A 104 -11.16 11.31 3.25
N ASP A 105 -10.19 12.10 2.81
CA ASP A 105 -8.78 11.68 2.70
C ASP A 105 -8.19 11.39 4.10
N ALA A 106 -8.48 12.23 5.09
CA ALA A 106 -8.13 11.97 6.49
C ALA A 106 -8.73 10.65 6.99
N ALA A 107 -10.02 10.45 6.74
CA ALA A 107 -10.72 9.22 7.12
C ALA A 107 -10.11 7.99 6.44
N LEU A 108 -9.70 8.09 5.17
CA LEU A 108 -9.03 7.02 4.44
C LEU A 108 -7.72 6.61 5.13
N TYR A 109 -6.80 7.54 5.38
CA TYR A 109 -5.52 7.23 6.03
C TYR A 109 -5.69 6.69 7.46
N LEU A 110 -6.65 7.25 8.23
CA LEU A 110 -6.97 6.74 9.57
C LEU A 110 -7.52 5.31 9.52
N LEU A 111 -8.42 5.02 8.58
CA LEU A 111 -8.95 3.67 8.40
C LEU A 111 -7.89 2.69 7.89
N LEU A 112 -6.95 3.11 7.03
CA LEU A 112 -5.82 2.27 6.62
C LEU A 112 -4.96 1.88 7.84
N ALA A 113 -4.62 2.83 8.71
CA ALA A 113 -3.86 2.56 9.93
C ALA A 113 -4.62 1.65 10.91
N ILE A 114 -5.91 1.90 11.12
CA ILE A 114 -6.79 1.07 11.96
C ILE A 114 -6.91 -0.35 11.38
N SER A 115 -6.99 -0.47 10.06
CA SER A 115 -7.09 -1.75 9.36
C SER A 115 -5.84 -2.60 9.53
N VAL A 116 -4.64 -2.03 9.54
CA VAL A 116 -3.41 -2.77 9.87
C VAL A 116 -3.51 -3.41 11.24
N TRP A 117 -3.95 -2.63 12.23
CA TRP A 117 -4.10 -3.13 13.61
C TRP A 117 -5.20 -4.20 13.73
N ALA A 118 -6.37 -3.95 13.15
CA ALA A 118 -7.50 -4.88 13.17
C ALA A 118 -7.17 -6.22 12.49
N GLN A 119 -6.54 -6.17 11.32
CA GLN A 119 -6.11 -7.37 10.59
C GLN A 119 -5.00 -8.11 11.32
N ALA A 120 -4.03 -7.40 11.93
CA ALA A 120 -2.98 -8.05 12.71
C ALA A 120 -3.56 -8.84 13.89
N ASP A 121 -4.61 -8.34 14.55
CA ASP A 121 -5.33 -9.09 15.59
C ASP A 121 -6.02 -10.32 15.05
N LEU A 122 -6.73 -10.18 13.92
CA LEU A 122 -7.36 -11.33 13.23
C LEU A 122 -6.33 -12.39 12.82
N PHE A 123 -5.19 -11.98 12.31
CA PHE A 123 -4.11 -12.85 11.88
C PHE A 123 -3.45 -13.58 13.04
N ARG A 124 -3.28 -12.95 14.20
CA ARG A 124 -2.80 -13.60 15.42
C ARG A 124 -3.77 -14.68 15.91
N LYS A 125 -5.06 -14.39 15.87
CA LYS A 125 -6.12 -15.35 16.27
C LYS A 125 -6.21 -16.54 15.31
N ASN A 126 -5.82 -16.33 14.04
CA ASN A 126 -5.93 -17.32 12.97
C ASN A 126 -4.66 -17.40 12.11
N PRO A 127 -3.50 -17.82 12.66
CA PRO A 127 -2.21 -17.71 11.97
C PRO A 127 -2.14 -18.56 10.69
N THR A 128 -2.84 -19.69 10.66
CA THR A 128 -2.90 -20.53 9.45
C THR A 128 -3.62 -19.82 8.32
N VAL A 129 -4.77 -19.20 8.61
CA VAL A 129 -5.53 -18.44 7.61
C VAL A 129 -4.73 -17.24 7.12
N ALA A 130 -4.07 -16.54 8.04
CA ALA A 130 -3.17 -15.43 7.70
C ALA A 130 -2.07 -15.85 6.73
N ALA A 131 -1.44 -17.02 6.96
CA ALA A 131 -0.42 -17.57 6.07
C ALA A 131 -0.99 -17.94 4.68
N HIS A 132 -2.23 -18.44 4.60
CA HIS A 132 -2.88 -18.74 3.33
C HIS A 132 -3.24 -17.45 2.57
N ILE A 133 -3.74 -16.42 3.26
CA ILE A 133 -3.99 -15.10 2.66
C ILE A 133 -2.69 -14.52 2.12
N ALA A 134 -1.61 -14.57 2.89
CA ALA A 134 -0.30 -14.12 2.45
C ALA A 134 0.20 -14.90 1.21
N ALA A 135 -0.11 -16.21 1.10
CA ALA A 135 0.22 -17.02 -0.08
C ALA A 135 -0.58 -16.59 -1.32
N TRP A 136 -1.85 -16.25 -1.18
CA TRP A 136 -2.66 -15.72 -2.28
C TRP A 136 -2.16 -14.34 -2.74
N ILE A 137 -1.87 -13.43 -1.81
CA ILE A 137 -1.28 -12.11 -2.12
C ILE A 137 0.08 -12.29 -2.83
N ALA A 138 0.90 -13.23 -2.37
CA ALA A 138 2.18 -13.55 -2.98
C ALA A 138 2.08 -14.00 -4.44
N LEU A 139 0.94 -14.55 -4.87
CA LEU A 139 0.71 -14.98 -6.25
C LEU A 139 0.20 -13.88 -7.18
N LEU A 140 -0.19 -12.71 -6.68
CA LEU A 140 -0.70 -11.64 -7.53
C LEU A 140 0.27 -11.22 -8.65
N PRO A 141 1.62 -11.28 -8.49
CA PRO A 141 2.53 -11.05 -9.61
C PRO A 141 2.37 -12.03 -10.78
N LEU A 142 1.58 -13.12 -10.64
CA LEU A 142 1.17 -13.96 -11.77
C LEU A 142 0.45 -13.14 -12.86
N PHE A 143 -0.18 -12.04 -12.48
CA PHE A 143 -0.76 -11.10 -13.43
C PHE A 143 0.24 -10.61 -14.48
N THR A 144 1.48 -10.36 -14.09
CA THR A 144 2.55 -9.93 -15.02
C THR A 144 2.89 -11.00 -16.07
N VAL A 145 2.77 -12.28 -15.70
CA VAL A 145 2.94 -13.39 -16.65
C VAL A 145 1.86 -13.34 -17.73
N ILE A 146 0.62 -13.13 -17.31
CA ILE A 146 -0.52 -13.01 -18.25
C ILE A 146 -0.31 -11.80 -19.15
N SER A 147 0.06 -10.65 -18.60
CA SER A 147 0.36 -9.44 -19.37
C SER A 147 1.49 -9.66 -20.40
N LEU A 148 2.58 -10.33 -20.00
CA LEU A 148 3.66 -10.68 -20.91
C LEU A 148 3.22 -11.60 -22.04
N LEU A 149 2.41 -12.62 -21.73
CA LEU A 149 1.92 -13.56 -22.74
C LEU A 149 0.95 -12.89 -23.71
N THR A 150 0.05 -12.04 -23.22
CA THR A 150 -0.86 -11.27 -24.09
C THR A 150 -0.10 -10.27 -24.93
N GLY A 151 0.84 -9.52 -24.37
CA GLY A 151 1.70 -8.61 -25.12
C GLY A 151 2.51 -9.31 -26.20
N LEU A 152 3.09 -10.48 -25.88
CA LEU A 152 3.81 -11.27 -26.88
C LEU A 152 2.88 -11.76 -28.01
N ALA A 153 1.65 -12.19 -27.67
CA ALA A 153 0.68 -12.60 -28.69
C ALA A 153 0.30 -11.44 -29.63
N HIS A 154 0.10 -10.23 -29.11
CA HIS A 154 -0.14 -9.03 -29.91
C HIS A 154 1.07 -8.70 -30.80
N ALA A 155 2.29 -8.74 -30.27
CA ALA A 155 3.50 -8.51 -31.05
C ALA A 155 3.66 -9.51 -32.21
N LEU A 156 3.36 -10.79 -31.96
CA LEU A 156 3.39 -11.84 -33.00
C LEU A 156 2.27 -11.66 -34.04
N ALA A 157 1.16 -11.05 -33.69
CA ALA A 157 0.09 -10.67 -34.61
C ALA A 157 0.40 -9.42 -35.40
N GLY A 158 1.51 -8.73 -35.17
CA GLY A 158 1.90 -7.49 -35.82
C GLY A 158 1.24 -6.23 -35.22
N ASP A 159 0.57 -6.36 -34.09
CA ASP A 159 -0.01 -5.23 -33.39
C ASP A 159 1.06 -4.46 -32.61
N THR A 160 0.86 -3.16 -32.45
CA THR A 160 1.68 -2.36 -31.52
C THR A 160 1.32 -2.70 -30.08
N ILE A 161 2.34 -2.91 -29.23
CA ILE A 161 2.12 -3.18 -27.81
C ILE A 161 2.09 -1.83 -27.08
N ASP A 162 0.99 -1.08 -27.22
CA ASP A 162 0.89 0.23 -26.62
C ASP A 162 0.55 0.14 -25.11
N GLU A 163 -0.10 -0.94 -24.65
CA GLU A 163 -0.54 -1.09 -23.29
C GLU A 163 -0.42 -2.53 -22.78
N TRP A 164 0.62 -2.78 -21.98
CA TRP A 164 0.78 -4.05 -21.25
C TRP A 164 -0.24 -4.24 -20.11
N HIS A 165 -0.89 -3.16 -19.66
CA HIS A 165 -1.66 -3.11 -18.41
C HIS A 165 -3.02 -2.43 -18.58
N LYS A 166 -3.88 -3.01 -19.41
CA LYS A 166 -5.19 -2.43 -19.76
C LYS A 166 -6.10 -2.06 -18.57
N SER A 167 -5.96 -2.73 -17.44
CA SER A 167 -6.81 -2.50 -16.26
C SER A 167 -6.27 -1.44 -15.30
N PHE A 168 -5.15 -0.79 -15.60
CA PHE A 168 -4.51 0.19 -14.74
C PHE A 168 -4.47 1.56 -15.42
N ALA A 169 -4.89 2.59 -14.70
CA ALA A 169 -4.83 3.96 -15.21
C ALA A 169 -3.40 4.43 -15.55
N ASN A 170 -2.40 3.82 -14.92
CA ASN A 170 -0.99 4.04 -15.18
C ASN A 170 -0.22 2.76 -14.86
N ILE A 171 0.73 2.42 -15.71
CA ILE A 171 1.64 1.27 -15.59
C ILE A 171 2.31 1.20 -14.20
N ARG A 172 2.69 2.33 -13.62
CA ARG A 172 3.35 2.40 -12.31
C ARG A 172 2.44 2.03 -11.15
N MET A 173 1.11 2.14 -11.31
CA MET A 173 0.18 1.69 -10.27
C MET A 173 0.24 0.18 -10.09
N LEU A 174 0.46 -0.58 -11.17
CA LEU A 174 0.70 -2.02 -11.09
C LEU A 174 2.03 -2.31 -10.41
N ASP A 175 3.10 -1.61 -10.82
CA ASP A 175 4.44 -1.80 -10.26
C ASP A 175 4.45 -1.57 -8.75
N ASP A 176 3.88 -0.45 -8.30
CA ASP A 176 3.75 -0.10 -6.88
C ASP A 176 2.90 -1.14 -6.12
N ALA A 177 1.80 -1.60 -6.72
CA ALA A 177 0.89 -2.56 -6.09
C ALA A 177 1.54 -3.93 -5.88
N LEU A 178 2.31 -4.42 -6.84
CA LEU A 178 2.91 -5.75 -6.79
C LEU A 178 4.22 -5.81 -5.99
N LEU A 179 4.81 -4.68 -5.62
CA LEU A 179 6.06 -4.63 -4.85
C LEU A 179 6.00 -5.46 -3.54
N PRO A 180 5.03 -5.28 -2.62
CA PRO A 180 4.95 -6.10 -1.42
C PRO A 180 4.64 -7.57 -1.74
N CYS A 181 3.89 -7.85 -2.81
CA CYS A 181 3.55 -9.20 -3.23
C CYS A 181 4.77 -10.00 -3.66
N LEU A 182 5.71 -9.37 -4.36
CA LEU A 182 6.98 -9.98 -4.75
C LEU A 182 7.78 -10.47 -3.54
N PHE A 183 7.93 -9.64 -2.52
CA PHE A 183 8.62 -10.03 -1.29
C PHE A 183 7.89 -11.16 -0.57
N LEU A 184 6.56 -11.14 -0.54
CA LEU A 184 5.77 -12.26 0.01
C LEU A 184 5.94 -13.54 -0.81
N LEU A 185 6.09 -13.44 -2.13
CA LEU A 185 6.39 -14.59 -2.99
C LEU A 185 7.75 -15.21 -2.62
N TRP A 186 8.77 -14.41 -2.35
CA TRP A 186 10.07 -14.89 -1.87
C TRP A 186 10.01 -15.44 -0.43
N GLN A 187 9.07 -14.95 0.41
CA GLN A 187 8.83 -15.48 1.75
C GLN A 187 8.23 -16.89 1.72
N ARG A 188 7.50 -17.25 0.65
CA ARG A 188 6.85 -18.56 0.44
C ARG A 188 5.94 -18.96 1.62
N PRO A 189 4.90 -18.19 1.94
CA PRO A 189 4.00 -18.52 3.04
C PRO A 189 3.15 -19.75 2.75
N ALA A 190 2.67 -20.41 3.81
CA ALA A 190 1.76 -21.55 3.76
C ALA A 190 2.20 -22.66 2.77
N TRP A 191 1.30 -23.01 1.83
CA TRP A 191 1.52 -24.05 0.84
C TRP A 191 2.58 -23.73 -0.23
N LEU A 192 3.06 -22.49 -0.32
CA LEU A 192 4.22 -22.12 -1.15
C LEU A 192 5.55 -22.50 -0.50
N ALA A 193 5.55 -22.89 0.77
CA ALA A 193 6.78 -23.24 1.49
C ALA A 193 7.48 -24.45 0.84
N LYS A 194 8.81 -24.42 0.89
CA LYS A 194 9.64 -25.47 0.32
C LYS A 194 9.32 -26.81 0.98
N ASN A 195 9.17 -27.87 0.16
CA ASN A 195 8.91 -29.23 0.62
C ASN A 195 7.57 -29.43 1.39
N THR A 196 6.56 -28.59 1.11
CA THR A 196 5.24 -28.70 1.73
C THR A 196 4.51 -29.97 1.29
N PHE A 197 4.71 -30.40 0.05
CA PHE A 197 4.02 -31.54 -0.52
C PHE A 197 4.90 -32.81 -0.44
N ARG A 198 4.26 -33.96 -0.23
CA ARG A 198 4.94 -35.27 -0.27
C ARG A 198 5.52 -35.59 -1.65
N ASN A 199 4.88 -35.10 -2.71
CA ASN A 199 5.35 -35.27 -4.08
C ASN A 199 6.51 -34.31 -4.40
N PRO A 200 7.74 -34.81 -4.67
CA PRO A 200 8.88 -34.00 -4.97
C PRO A 200 8.75 -33.23 -6.29
N LEU A 201 8.01 -33.79 -7.27
CA LEU A 201 7.74 -33.12 -8.55
C LEU A 201 6.90 -31.84 -8.32
N LEU A 202 5.86 -31.94 -7.48
CA LEU A 202 5.03 -30.79 -7.15
C LEU A 202 5.81 -29.68 -6.43
N ASN A 203 6.72 -30.03 -5.52
CA ASN A 203 7.59 -29.07 -4.86
C ASN A 203 8.55 -28.37 -5.85
N LYS A 204 9.09 -29.14 -6.83
CA LYS A 204 9.90 -28.56 -7.92
C LYS A 204 9.07 -27.62 -8.78
N LEU A 205 7.87 -28.05 -9.19
CA LEU A 205 6.96 -27.25 -10.01
C LEU A 205 6.63 -25.90 -9.33
N ILE A 206 6.21 -25.92 -8.06
CA ILE A 206 5.94 -24.72 -7.28
C ILE A 206 7.17 -23.81 -7.22
N THR A 207 8.33 -24.40 -6.96
CA THR A 207 9.58 -23.62 -6.91
C THR A 207 9.88 -22.96 -8.27
N SER A 208 9.77 -23.72 -9.38
CA SER A 208 9.97 -23.19 -10.74
C SER A 208 8.96 -22.10 -11.10
N THR A 209 7.71 -22.27 -10.69
CA THR A 209 6.65 -21.27 -10.88
C THR A 209 6.97 -19.98 -10.13
N ILE A 210 7.47 -20.06 -8.89
CA ILE A 210 7.90 -18.88 -8.13
C ILE A 210 9.05 -18.14 -8.83
N TYR A 211 10.04 -18.87 -9.37
CA TYR A 211 11.12 -18.27 -10.16
C TYR A 211 10.57 -17.58 -11.39
N PHE A 212 9.69 -18.24 -12.12
CA PHE A 212 9.10 -17.74 -13.35
C PHE A 212 8.28 -16.47 -13.11
N ILE A 213 7.38 -16.48 -12.12
CA ILE A 213 6.59 -15.30 -11.74
C ILE A 213 7.50 -14.13 -11.32
N SER A 214 8.51 -14.41 -10.46
CA SER A 214 9.46 -13.38 -10.02
C SER A 214 10.24 -12.77 -11.18
N ALA A 215 10.73 -13.61 -12.10
CA ALA A 215 11.48 -13.16 -13.26
C ALA A 215 10.59 -12.36 -14.24
N SER A 216 9.35 -12.78 -14.44
CA SER A 216 8.37 -12.08 -15.29
C SER A 216 8.07 -10.69 -14.73
N TYR A 217 7.82 -10.58 -13.44
CA TYR A 217 7.59 -9.27 -12.82
C TYR A 217 8.83 -8.38 -12.89
N MET A 218 10.02 -8.91 -12.60
CA MET A 218 11.27 -8.15 -12.75
C MET A 218 11.49 -7.69 -14.19
N LEU A 219 11.17 -8.53 -15.18
CA LEU A 219 11.28 -8.16 -16.59
C LEU A 219 10.36 -6.98 -16.94
N ILE A 220 9.12 -6.99 -16.42
CA ILE A 220 8.19 -5.88 -16.59
C ILE A 220 8.74 -4.61 -15.94
N LEU A 221 9.25 -4.66 -14.71
CA LEU A 221 9.86 -3.48 -14.06
C LEU A 221 11.01 -2.87 -14.87
N TYR A 222 11.82 -3.72 -15.52
CA TYR A 222 12.87 -3.25 -16.43
C TYR A 222 12.29 -2.61 -17.68
N TYR A 223 11.27 -3.22 -18.25
CA TYR A 223 10.59 -2.74 -19.44
C TYR A 223 9.89 -1.38 -19.20
N ASP A 224 9.17 -1.27 -18.10
CA ASP A 224 8.42 -0.06 -17.71
C ASP A 224 9.34 1.07 -17.24
N GLY A 225 10.62 0.75 -16.98
CA GLY A 225 11.55 1.70 -16.41
C GLY A 225 11.16 2.13 -15.00
N ALA A 226 10.60 1.23 -14.21
CA ALA A 226 10.10 1.44 -12.85
C ALA A 226 11.24 1.61 -11.83
N ARG A 227 12.05 2.68 -11.99
CA ARG A 227 13.26 2.94 -11.20
C ARG A 227 12.99 2.98 -9.70
N ALA A 228 11.86 3.58 -9.27
CA ALA A 228 11.49 3.69 -7.87
C ALA A 228 11.34 2.29 -7.25
N VAL A 229 10.53 1.43 -7.86
CA VAL A 229 10.29 0.05 -7.40
C VAL A 229 11.55 -0.80 -7.43
N LEU A 230 12.41 -0.66 -8.46
CA LEU A 230 13.70 -1.37 -8.53
C LEU A 230 14.65 -0.94 -7.40
N ILE A 231 14.79 0.38 -7.15
CA ILE A 231 15.60 0.90 -6.04
C ILE A 231 15.04 0.42 -4.71
N SER A 232 13.73 0.50 -4.52
CA SER A 232 13.03 0.06 -3.32
C SER A 232 13.24 -1.43 -3.07
N THR A 233 13.19 -2.24 -4.13
CA THR A 233 13.50 -3.68 -4.06
C THR A 233 14.94 -3.92 -3.62
N LEU A 234 15.90 -3.22 -4.23
CA LEU A 234 17.33 -3.33 -3.87
C LEU A 234 17.60 -2.89 -2.43
N VAL A 235 16.97 -1.81 -1.96
CA VAL A 235 17.11 -1.36 -0.57
C VAL A 235 16.50 -2.37 0.40
N GLY A 236 15.32 -2.93 0.10
CA GLY A 236 14.71 -3.99 0.91
C GLY A 236 15.60 -5.26 1.00
N LEU A 237 16.17 -5.70 -0.12
CA LEU A 237 17.13 -6.83 -0.16
C LEU A 237 18.44 -6.48 0.54
N GLY A 238 18.96 -5.28 0.37
CA GLY A 238 20.15 -4.77 1.04
C GLY A 238 19.98 -4.73 2.56
N PHE A 239 18.81 -4.29 3.04
CA PHE A 239 18.47 -4.36 4.46
C PHE A 239 18.55 -5.80 4.99
N ILE A 240 17.95 -6.76 4.27
CA ILE A 240 18.02 -8.19 4.64
C ILE A 240 19.49 -8.66 4.67
N ALA A 241 20.28 -8.33 3.66
CA ALA A 241 21.68 -8.73 3.56
C ALA A 241 22.51 -8.20 4.73
N ILE A 242 22.27 -6.99 5.19
CA ILE A 242 23.03 -6.35 6.26
C ILE A 242 22.57 -6.83 7.64
N PHE A 243 21.26 -6.85 7.91
CA PHE A 243 20.71 -7.03 9.24
C PHE A 243 20.14 -8.42 9.52
N ARG A 244 20.03 -9.29 8.50
CA ARG A 244 19.51 -10.67 8.59
C ARG A 244 20.47 -11.67 7.93
N ARG A 245 21.72 -11.68 8.39
CA ARG A 245 22.80 -12.56 7.86
C ARG A 245 22.45 -14.05 7.92
N ASP A 246 21.63 -14.44 8.91
CA ASP A 246 21.03 -15.79 9.03
C ASP A 246 20.21 -16.20 7.78
N SER A 247 19.83 -15.25 6.96
CA SER A 247 18.96 -15.45 5.80
C SER A 247 19.67 -15.24 4.44
N TRP A 248 20.99 -15.15 4.39
CA TRP A 248 21.75 -14.92 3.15
C TRP A 248 21.46 -15.96 2.06
N SER A 249 21.33 -17.25 2.44
CA SER A 249 20.99 -18.30 1.48
C SER A 249 19.64 -18.10 0.80
N LYS A 250 18.74 -17.36 1.44
CA LYS A 250 17.41 -17.03 0.88
C LYS A 250 17.47 -15.93 -0.17
N LEU A 251 18.55 -15.12 -0.19
CA LEU A 251 18.73 -14.02 -1.16
C LEU A 251 19.09 -14.52 -2.57
N CYS A 252 19.54 -15.78 -2.70
CA CYS A 252 19.90 -16.33 -4.01
C CYS A 252 18.75 -16.23 -5.02
N LEU A 253 17.50 -16.55 -4.61
CA LEU A 253 16.35 -16.48 -5.52
C LEU A 253 16.05 -15.05 -5.98
N PRO A 254 15.89 -14.04 -5.09
CA PRO A 254 15.69 -12.66 -5.51
C PRO A 254 16.80 -12.14 -6.43
N LEU A 255 18.07 -12.39 -6.08
CA LEU A 255 19.20 -11.90 -6.86
C LEU A 255 19.29 -12.57 -8.24
N LEU A 256 19.07 -13.88 -8.32
CA LEU A 256 19.05 -14.59 -9.60
C LEU A 256 17.90 -14.10 -10.50
N THR A 257 16.72 -13.85 -9.95
CA THR A 257 15.59 -13.34 -10.73
C THR A 257 15.80 -11.89 -11.17
N LEU A 258 16.38 -11.05 -10.33
CA LEU A 258 16.72 -9.66 -10.66
C LEU A 258 17.77 -9.60 -11.78
N LEU A 259 18.88 -10.31 -11.61
CA LEU A 259 19.99 -10.32 -12.58
C LEU A 259 19.57 -11.01 -13.89
N GLY A 260 18.92 -12.18 -13.79
CA GLY A 260 18.46 -12.94 -14.97
C GLY A 260 17.44 -12.18 -15.80
N ALA A 261 16.48 -11.52 -15.17
CA ALA A 261 15.51 -10.66 -15.87
C ALA A 261 16.19 -9.44 -16.49
N GLY A 262 17.17 -8.83 -15.82
CA GLY A 262 17.95 -7.73 -16.38
C GLY A 262 18.76 -8.13 -17.61
N LEU A 263 19.43 -9.28 -17.56
CA LEU A 263 20.16 -9.81 -18.74
C LEU A 263 19.21 -10.16 -19.88
N LEU A 264 18.07 -10.77 -19.56
CA LEU A 264 17.04 -11.07 -20.55
C LEU A 264 16.48 -9.79 -21.18
N PHE A 265 16.18 -8.76 -20.38
CA PHE A 265 15.77 -7.45 -20.88
C PHE A 265 16.80 -6.85 -21.84
N LEU A 266 18.08 -6.87 -21.48
CA LEU A 266 19.14 -6.37 -22.34
C LEU A 266 19.24 -7.13 -23.67
N ALA A 267 19.06 -8.46 -23.65
CA ALA A 267 19.02 -9.28 -24.86
C ALA A 267 17.79 -9.00 -25.72
N LEU A 268 16.63 -8.91 -25.12
CA LEU A 268 15.37 -8.66 -25.82
C LEU A 268 15.26 -7.23 -26.34
N LYS A 269 15.89 -6.26 -25.67
CA LYS A 269 15.87 -4.85 -26.10
C LYS A 269 16.35 -4.68 -27.56
N HIS A 270 17.33 -5.44 -28.00
CA HIS A 270 17.85 -5.37 -29.36
C HIS A 270 17.02 -6.14 -30.39
N ILE A 271 16.16 -7.07 -29.96
CA ILE A 271 15.38 -7.93 -30.84
C ILE A 271 13.94 -7.39 -31.00
N ILE A 272 13.33 -6.91 -29.91
CA ILE A 272 11.90 -6.59 -29.84
C ILE A 272 11.65 -5.07 -29.84
N LEU A 273 12.63 -4.25 -29.46
CA LEU A 273 12.47 -2.84 -29.16
C LEU A 273 13.16 -1.90 -30.14
N THR A 274 13.34 -2.29 -31.39
CA THR A 274 13.97 -1.43 -32.42
C THR A 274 13.24 -0.08 -32.57
N ASP A 275 11.95 -0.02 -32.27
CA ASP A 275 11.13 1.20 -32.30
C ASP A 275 10.69 1.73 -30.93
N PHE A 276 11.09 1.09 -29.83
CA PHE A 276 10.69 1.50 -28.49
C PHE A 276 11.61 2.61 -27.93
N THR A 277 11.30 3.84 -28.25
CA THR A 277 11.90 5.06 -27.65
C THR A 277 11.39 5.35 -26.24
N ALA A 278 10.38 4.61 -25.77
CA ALA A 278 9.72 4.86 -24.49
C ALA A 278 10.52 4.31 -23.29
N ASN A 279 10.98 5.18 -22.46
CA ASN A 279 11.42 4.98 -21.06
C ASN A 279 12.62 4.04 -20.83
N PRO A 280 13.83 4.34 -21.31
CA PRO A 280 14.99 3.60 -20.87
C PRO A 280 15.19 3.76 -19.35
N ILE A 281 15.51 2.64 -18.66
CA ILE A 281 15.89 2.63 -17.24
C ILE A 281 16.96 3.69 -16.92
N LEU A 282 17.83 3.94 -17.88
CA LEU A 282 18.91 4.92 -17.83
C LEU A 282 18.46 6.33 -18.24
N ARG A 283 17.16 6.63 -18.20
CA ARG A 283 16.69 7.99 -18.46
C ARG A 283 17.41 8.98 -17.53
N THR A 284 18.03 9.98 -18.12
CA THR A 284 18.57 11.12 -17.38
C THR A 284 17.42 12.03 -16.94
N GLY A 285 17.45 12.48 -15.67
CA GLY A 285 16.46 13.40 -15.11
C GLY A 285 15.47 12.77 -14.14
N SER A 286 14.84 13.65 -13.37
CA SER A 286 13.91 13.34 -12.27
C SER A 286 12.48 13.05 -12.74
N SER A 287 12.18 13.17 -14.02
CA SER A 287 10.82 13.15 -14.59
C SER A 287 9.94 14.29 -14.05
N GLY A 288 10.52 15.48 -13.82
CA GLY A 288 9.82 16.66 -13.29
C GLY A 288 9.54 16.60 -11.79
N ARG A 289 10.06 15.61 -11.06
CA ARG A 289 9.83 15.48 -9.62
C ARG A 289 10.52 16.55 -8.80
N ASP A 290 11.68 17.01 -9.21
CA ASP A 290 12.43 18.13 -8.61
C ASP A 290 11.59 19.40 -8.57
N ASP A 291 11.02 19.83 -9.70
CA ASP A 291 10.13 20.99 -9.75
C ASP A 291 8.88 20.79 -8.90
N LEU A 292 8.30 19.58 -8.98
CA LEU A 292 7.13 19.20 -8.19
C LEU A 292 7.41 19.26 -6.68
N TRP A 293 8.57 18.80 -6.24
CA TRP A 293 8.99 18.85 -4.83
C TRP A 293 9.27 20.25 -4.35
N VAL A 294 9.91 21.09 -5.17
CA VAL A 294 10.12 22.52 -4.84
C VAL A 294 8.78 23.22 -4.64
N LYS A 295 7.83 23.03 -5.55
CA LYS A 295 6.49 23.60 -5.43
C LYS A 295 5.72 23.07 -4.22
N THR A 296 5.88 21.79 -3.89
CA THR A 296 5.28 21.20 -2.69
C THR A 296 5.83 21.82 -1.41
N LEU A 297 7.14 22.07 -1.37
CA LEU A 297 7.78 22.74 -0.23
C LEU A 297 7.33 24.22 -0.11
N GLN A 298 7.16 24.93 -1.23
CA GLN A 298 6.61 26.29 -1.24
C GLN A 298 5.18 26.29 -0.68
N LEU A 299 4.33 25.37 -1.13
CA LEU A 299 2.97 25.20 -0.63
C LEU A 299 2.94 24.95 0.89
N TRP A 300 3.85 24.11 1.40
CA TRP A 300 3.99 23.90 2.83
C TRP A 300 4.44 25.16 3.57
N GLN A 301 5.38 25.94 3.01
CA GLN A 301 5.83 27.21 3.61
C GLN A 301 4.70 28.25 3.71
N GLU A 302 3.78 28.25 2.75
CA GLU A 302 2.60 29.12 2.77
C GLU A 302 1.55 28.66 3.80
N HIS A 303 1.45 27.33 4.06
CA HIS A 303 0.47 26.73 4.96
C HIS A 303 1.11 25.78 6.00
N PRO A 304 2.07 26.22 6.85
CA PRO A 304 2.93 25.32 7.62
C PRO A 304 2.20 24.58 8.75
N ILE A 305 1.16 25.19 9.34
CA ILE A 305 0.50 24.65 10.55
C ILE A 305 -0.53 23.59 10.20
N LEU A 306 -1.46 23.90 9.33
CA LEU A 306 -2.60 23.02 9.00
C LEU A 306 -2.50 22.44 7.59
N GLY A 307 -1.55 22.88 6.76
CA GLY A 307 -1.46 22.49 5.36
C GLY A 307 -2.64 23.03 4.54
N VAL A 308 -2.82 22.54 3.32
CA VAL A 308 -3.95 22.93 2.44
C VAL A 308 -5.16 21.99 2.60
N GLY A 309 -5.06 20.99 3.45
CA GLY A 309 -6.03 19.91 3.59
C GLY A 309 -5.73 18.72 2.67
N GLY A 310 -6.03 17.50 3.16
CA GLY A 310 -5.81 16.27 2.41
C GLY A 310 -6.50 16.30 1.05
N ASN A 311 -5.85 15.73 0.04
CA ASN A 311 -6.37 15.67 -1.32
C ASN A 311 -6.72 17.05 -1.95
N ASN A 312 -6.18 18.16 -1.42
CA ASN A 312 -6.30 19.52 -1.98
C ASN A 312 -5.04 19.98 -2.69
N PHE A 313 -4.03 19.14 -2.83
CA PHE A 313 -2.76 19.46 -3.51
C PHE A 313 -2.97 19.97 -4.94
N VAL A 314 -3.84 19.33 -5.71
CA VAL A 314 -4.14 19.71 -7.12
C VAL A 314 -4.84 21.08 -7.18
N THR A 315 -5.80 21.34 -6.29
CA THR A 315 -6.56 22.60 -6.30
C THR A 315 -5.70 23.78 -5.96
N SER A 316 -4.74 23.60 -5.05
CA SER A 316 -3.77 24.61 -4.68
C SER A 316 -2.69 24.86 -5.74
N ASN A 317 -2.54 23.95 -6.70
CA ASN A 317 -1.58 24.04 -7.80
C ASN A 317 -2.19 23.58 -9.12
N PRO A 318 -3.14 24.33 -9.72
CA PRO A 318 -3.87 23.91 -10.92
C PRO A 318 -2.98 23.71 -12.15
N TRP A 319 -1.76 24.23 -12.14
CA TRP A 319 -0.75 24.06 -13.19
C TRP A 319 -0.02 22.70 -13.13
N LEU A 320 -0.16 21.97 -12.02
CA LEU A 320 0.43 20.65 -11.83
C LEU A 320 -0.61 19.60 -12.20
N LEU A 321 -0.44 18.96 -13.34
CA LEU A 321 -1.29 17.86 -13.79
C LEU A 321 -1.16 16.58 -12.93
N ASN A 322 -0.42 16.64 -11.81
CA ASN A 322 -0.17 15.51 -10.93
C ASN A 322 -1.07 15.57 -9.69
N GLY A 323 -1.76 14.47 -9.38
CA GLY A 323 -2.64 14.36 -8.21
C GLY A 323 -1.93 14.41 -6.86
N HIS A 324 -0.60 14.19 -6.84
CA HIS A 324 0.23 14.17 -5.64
C HIS A 324 1.73 14.37 -6.00
N PRO A 325 2.60 14.72 -5.05
CA PRO A 325 4.01 15.03 -5.33
C PRO A 325 4.91 13.82 -5.57
N HIS A 326 4.38 12.59 -5.65
CA HIS A 326 5.16 11.34 -5.70
C HIS A 326 6.20 11.23 -4.57
N ASN A 327 5.89 11.77 -3.40
CA ASN A 327 6.69 11.73 -2.19
C ASN A 327 5.77 11.90 -0.99
N LEU A 328 5.48 10.81 -0.30
CA LEU A 328 4.51 10.77 0.79
C LEU A 328 4.85 11.74 1.94
N PRO A 329 6.12 11.83 2.42
CA PRO A 329 6.48 12.85 3.41
C PRO A 329 6.15 14.27 2.99
N LEU A 330 6.52 14.67 1.77
CA LEU A 330 6.23 16.00 1.26
C LEU A 330 4.73 16.23 1.10
N GLN A 331 4.01 15.22 0.64
CA GLN A 331 2.56 15.26 0.54
C GLN A 331 1.92 15.49 1.90
N TRP A 332 2.29 14.70 2.91
CA TRP A 332 1.68 14.83 4.24
C TRP A 332 1.96 16.16 4.91
N ILE A 333 3.18 16.70 4.78
CA ILE A 333 3.46 18.02 5.37
C ILE A 333 2.80 19.18 4.62
N SER A 334 2.67 19.10 3.30
CA SER A 334 1.99 20.16 2.52
C SER A 334 0.46 20.12 2.68
N GLU A 335 -0.12 18.92 2.77
CA GLU A 335 -1.56 18.77 2.90
C GLU A 335 -2.05 18.84 4.35
N TRP A 336 -1.28 18.31 5.31
CA TRP A 336 -1.69 18.17 6.71
C TRP A 336 -0.88 19.05 7.68
N GLY A 337 0.15 19.77 7.21
CA GLY A 337 0.99 20.62 8.05
C GLY A 337 1.61 19.85 9.23
N PHE A 338 1.43 20.34 10.44
CA PHE A 338 1.93 19.68 11.66
C PHE A 338 1.30 18.31 11.91
N ALA A 339 0.08 18.04 11.46
CA ALA A 339 -0.48 16.69 11.56
C ALA A 339 0.32 15.69 10.71
N GLY A 340 0.69 16.09 9.48
CA GLY A 340 1.55 15.28 8.62
C GLY A 340 2.93 15.03 9.23
N LEU A 341 3.55 16.08 9.77
CA LEU A 341 4.83 15.95 10.49
C LEU A 341 4.72 15.01 11.70
N LEU A 342 3.68 15.15 12.52
CA LEU A 342 3.44 14.28 13.66
C LEU A 342 3.24 12.82 13.23
N ALA A 343 2.49 12.59 12.15
CA ALA A 343 2.30 11.25 11.60
C ALA A 343 3.65 10.63 11.18
N LEU A 344 4.52 11.38 10.48
CA LEU A 344 5.87 10.94 10.12
C LEU A 344 6.73 10.62 11.35
N LEU A 345 6.68 11.47 12.38
CA LEU A 345 7.41 11.26 13.62
C LEU A 345 6.95 9.99 14.35
N LEU A 346 5.66 9.64 14.27
CA LEU A 346 5.12 8.40 14.85
C LEU A 346 5.58 7.14 14.09
N LEU A 347 5.99 7.24 12.84
CA LEU A 347 6.58 6.12 12.12
C LEU A 347 7.97 5.73 12.68
N ILE A 348 8.72 6.67 13.29
CA ILE A 348 10.06 6.41 13.82
C ILE A 348 10.05 5.36 14.94
N PRO A 349 9.27 5.51 16.05
CA PRO A 349 9.22 4.50 17.10
C PRO A 349 8.63 3.17 16.59
N LEU A 350 7.73 3.20 15.59
CA LEU A 350 7.21 1.99 14.96
C LEU A 350 8.32 1.27 14.17
N ALA A 351 9.08 1.98 13.36
CA ALA A 351 10.22 1.43 12.61
C ALA A 351 11.30 0.87 13.56
N PHE A 352 11.58 1.60 14.66
CA PHE A 352 12.49 1.12 15.69
C PHE A 352 12.01 -0.17 16.35
N ASN A 353 10.70 -0.29 16.62
CA ASN A 353 10.11 -1.51 17.16
C ASN A 353 10.27 -2.69 16.19
N PHE A 354 10.06 -2.51 14.89
CA PHE A 354 10.34 -3.53 13.87
C PHE A 354 11.82 -3.89 13.84
N PHE A 355 12.70 -2.90 13.87
CA PHE A 355 14.15 -3.14 13.88
C PHE A 355 14.59 -3.92 15.12
N ARG A 356 14.07 -3.60 16.30
CA ARG A 356 14.36 -4.32 17.55
C ARG A 356 13.94 -5.78 17.47
N HIS A 357 12.82 -6.08 16.85
CA HIS A 357 12.26 -7.43 16.73
C HIS A 357 12.62 -8.13 15.41
N ARG A 358 13.54 -7.57 14.61
CA ARG A 358 13.84 -8.04 13.25
C ARG A 358 14.19 -9.53 13.15
N GLN A 359 14.74 -10.13 14.21
CA GLN A 359 15.18 -11.53 14.19
C GLN A 359 14.00 -12.53 14.20
N ILE A 360 12.89 -12.17 14.83
CA ILE A 360 11.70 -13.03 14.92
C ILE A 360 10.71 -12.78 13.77
N LEU A 361 10.85 -11.67 13.05
CA LEU A 361 9.95 -11.31 11.96
C LEU A 361 10.27 -12.11 10.68
N PRO A 362 9.24 -12.45 9.88
CA PRO A 362 9.45 -13.03 8.54
C PRO A 362 10.33 -12.12 7.68
N VAL A 363 11.44 -12.66 7.21
CA VAL A 363 12.54 -11.86 6.66
C VAL A 363 12.14 -11.04 5.43
N PHE A 364 11.41 -11.66 4.49
CA PHE A 364 10.98 -10.94 3.30
C PHE A 364 9.75 -10.06 3.53
N ALA A 365 8.88 -10.36 4.52
CA ALA A 365 7.83 -9.43 4.91
C ALA A 365 8.40 -8.14 5.52
N LEU A 366 9.50 -8.26 6.29
CA LEU A 366 10.25 -7.10 6.77
C LEU A 366 10.90 -6.33 5.60
N GLY A 367 11.49 -7.06 4.63
CA GLY A 367 12.01 -6.47 3.39
C GLY A 367 10.94 -5.73 2.59
N ALA A 368 9.72 -6.29 2.49
CA ALA A 368 8.57 -5.64 1.86
C ALA A 368 8.23 -4.30 2.53
N ALA A 369 8.18 -4.29 3.87
CA ALA A 369 7.89 -3.07 4.64
C ALA A 369 8.91 -1.95 4.37
N ILE A 370 10.20 -2.30 4.32
CA ILE A 370 11.28 -1.38 3.97
C ILE A 370 11.13 -0.91 2.52
N ALA A 371 10.90 -1.83 1.58
CA ALA A 371 10.76 -1.51 0.17
C ALA A 371 9.57 -0.57 -0.08
N VAL A 372 8.40 -0.85 0.48
CA VAL A 372 7.22 0.04 0.39
C VAL A 372 7.50 1.41 1.00
N GLY A 373 8.19 1.46 2.15
CA GLY A 373 8.59 2.73 2.78
C GLY A 373 9.53 3.57 1.90
N VAL A 374 10.49 2.93 1.22
CA VAL A 374 11.39 3.60 0.27
C VAL A 374 10.64 4.02 -0.99
N ASP A 375 9.76 3.18 -1.50
CA ASP A 375 8.97 3.50 -2.69
C ASP A 375 8.04 4.70 -2.46
N ALA A 376 7.47 4.83 -1.28
CA ALA A 376 6.67 5.98 -0.87
C ALA A 376 7.44 7.33 -0.88
N LEU A 377 8.78 7.32 -0.96
CA LEU A 377 9.60 8.52 -1.16
C LEU A 377 9.66 8.96 -2.63
N PHE A 378 9.30 8.08 -3.57
CA PHE A 378 9.49 8.33 -5.00
C PHE A 378 8.26 8.00 -5.84
N SER A 379 7.20 7.42 -5.27
CA SER A 379 6.02 6.98 -5.98
C SER A 379 4.74 7.14 -5.15
N GLY A 380 3.58 6.85 -5.75
CA GLY A 380 2.26 6.90 -5.13
C GLY A 380 1.81 5.58 -4.50
N VAL A 381 2.72 4.73 -4.04
CA VAL A 381 2.39 3.40 -3.50
C VAL A 381 1.36 3.43 -2.36
N LEU A 382 1.27 4.52 -1.61
CA LEU A 382 0.29 4.73 -0.55
C LEU A 382 -0.81 5.75 -0.92
N ASP A 383 -0.99 6.05 -2.22
CA ASP A 383 -2.06 6.89 -2.75
C ASP A 383 -3.11 6.08 -3.52
N TYR A 384 -2.68 5.01 -4.20
CA TYR A 384 -3.55 4.23 -5.06
C TYR A 384 -4.27 3.11 -4.31
N PRO A 385 -5.54 2.80 -4.63
CA PRO A 385 -6.36 1.89 -3.83
C PRO A 385 -5.78 0.47 -3.73
N LEU A 386 -5.33 -0.10 -4.83
CA LEU A 386 -4.80 -1.46 -4.85
C LEU A 386 -3.48 -1.57 -4.07
N SER A 387 -2.53 -0.65 -4.31
CA SER A 387 -1.24 -0.66 -3.62
C SER A 387 -1.40 -0.39 -2.12
N GLN A 388 -2.31 0.53 -1.72
CA GLN A 388 -2.66 0.74 -0.31
C GLN A 388 -3.16 -0.54 0.36
N MET A 389 -4.09 -1.27 -0.27
CA MET A 389 -4.65 -2.50 0.30
C MET A 389 -3.59 -3.59 0.44
N LEU A 390 -2.76 -3.79 -0.58
CA LEU A 390 -1.72 -4.82 -0.57
C LEU A 390 -0.61 -4.48 0.44
N ALA A 391 -0.26 -3.20 0.58
CA ALA A 391 0.65 -2.73 1.62
C ALA A 391 0.06 -2.97 3.02
N VAL A 392 -1.20 -2.59 3.27
CA VAL A 392 -1.90 -2.79 4.54
C VAL A 392 -1.92 -4.27 4.93
N TRP A 393 -2.25 -5.17 4.01
CA TRP A 393 -2.25 -6.61 4.30
C TRP A 393 -0.85 -7.15 4.61
N SER A 394 0.15 -6.72 3.86
CA SER A 394 1.55 -7.11 4.10
C SER A 394 2.05 -6.61 5.46
N PHE A 395 1.74 -5.35 5.81
CA PHE A 395 2.06 -4.79 7.12
C PHE A 395 1.29 -5.47 8.24
N ALA A 396 -0.01 -5.76 8.08
CA ALA A 396 -0.81 -6.45 9.07
C ALA A 396 -0.26 -7.85 9.36
N TRP A 397 0.14 -8.56 8.30
CA TRP A 397 0.79 -9.86 8.45
C TRP A 397 2.12 -9.75 9.21
N LEU A 398 2.96 -8.78 8.85
CA LEU A 398 4.21 -8.51 9.56
C LEU A 398 3.96 -8.15 11.04
N VAL A 399 3.02 -7.25 11.32
CA VAL A 399 2.64 -6.82 12.69
C VAL A 399 2.11 -7.98 13.53
N SER A 400 1.48 -8.98 12.90
CA SER A 400 0.94 -10.15 13.61
C SER A 400 2.02 -10.99 14.30
N PHE A 401 3.28 -10.90 13.88
CA PHE A 401 4.42 -11.59 14.49
C PHE A 401 5.09 -10.81 15.63
N LEU A 402 4.72 -9.54 15.86
CA LEU A 402 5.26 -8.79 16.97
C LEU A 402 4.74 -9.36 18.31
N PRO A 403 5.62 -9.48 19.33
CA PRO A 403 5.22 -10.01 20.62
C PRO A 403 4.19 -9.09 21.30
N THR A 404 3.20 -9.71 21.95
CA THR A 404 2.11 -9.03 22.65
C THR A 404 2.44 -8.67 24.10
N HIS A 405 3.49 -9.28 24.67
CA HIS A 405 3.94 -9.05 26.03
C HIS A 405 5.39 -8.56 26.06
N PRO A 406 5.79 -7.71 27.02
CA PRO A 406 7.18 -7.39 27.23
C PRO A 406 7.96 -8.68 27.60
N LEU A 407 9.13 -8.87 26.98
CA LEU A 407 10.01 -10.03 27.17
C LEU A 407 10.50 -10.29 28.62
N ASN A 408 10.09 -9.49 29.59
CA ASN A 408 10.59 -9.52 30.96
C ASN A 408 9.60 -10.09 31.99
N SER A 409 8.63 -10.94 31.62
CA SER A 409 7.73 -11.53 32.64
C SER A 409 8.34 -12.68 33.43
N SER A 410 9.60 -13.06 33.23
CA SER A 410 10.24 -14.15 33.96
C SER A 410 11.01 -13.73 35.22
N LEU A 411 11.02 -12.43 35.59
CA LEU A 411 11.74 -11.93 36.79
C LEU A 411 10.88 -11.08 37.75
N VAL A 412 9.57 -11.03 37.55
CA VAL A 412 8.68 -10.34 38.51
C VAL A 412 7.85 -11.38 39.24
N THR A 413 8.51 -12.14 40.10
CA THR A 413 7.90 -12.77 41.24
C THR A 413 7.78 -11.71 42.34
N ASP A 414 6.61 -11.62 42.97
CA ASP A 414 6.28 -11.07 44.28
C ASP A 414 5.94 -9.59 44.48
N ASN A 415 5.69 -8.78 43.46
CA ASN A 415 5.22 -7.40 43.71
C ASN A 415 3.89 -7.02 43.01
N GLU A 416 3.01 -7.98 42.74
CA GLU A 416 1.70 -7.70 42.13
C GLU A 416 0.75 -6.83 42.98
N HIS A 417 0.91 -6.79 44.29
CA HIS A 417 0.02 -6.03 45.19
C HIS A 417 0.29 -4.52 45.20
N LEU A 418 1.50 -4.07 44.89
CA LEU A 418 1.87 -2.64 44.91
C LEU A 418 1.55 -1.88 43.61
N VAL A 419 1.45 -2.58 42.51
CA VAL A 419 1.22 -1.96 41.16
C VAL A 419 -0.27 -1.66 40.92
N LYS A 420 -1.18 -2.30 41.66
CA LYS A 420 -2.63 -2.07 41.54
C LYS A 420 -3.13 -0.73 42.08
N MET A 421 -2.36 -0.01 42.89
CA MET A 421 -2.83 1.21 43.57
C MET A 421 -2.54 2.54 42.84
N THR A 422 -1.79 2.56 41.70
CA THR A 422 -1.36 3.82 41.09
C THR A 422 -1.96 4.12 39.72
N SER A 423 -2.94 3.35 39.25
CA SER A 423 -3.46 3.51 37.85
C SER A 423 -4.89 4.04 37.74
N ASN A 424 -5.38 4.79 38.72
CA ASN A 424 -6.71 5.44 38.67
C ASN A 424 -6.69 6.82 38.02
N THR A 425 -5.92 7.03 36.96
CA THR A 425 -6.18 8.18 36.10
C THR A 425 -7.16 7.75 34.99
N PRO A 426 -8.29 8.46 34.82
CA PRO A 426 -9.26 8.16 33.77
C PRO A 426 -8.74 8.63 32.40
N PHE A 427 -7.48 8.28 32.07
CA PHE A 427 -6.98 8.53 30.72
C PHE A 427 -7.66 7.56 29.78
N LEU A 428 -8.42 8.10 28.83
CA LEU A 428 -9.00 7.34 27.72
C LEU A 428 -7.87 6.49 27.12
N SER A 429 -7.96 5.17 27.20
CA SER A 429 -6.90 4.33 26.64
C SER A 429 -6.82 4.62 25.13
N TRP A 430 -5.62 4.58 24.55
CA TRP A 430 -5.41 4.78 23.11
C TRP A 430 -6.34 3.90 22.26
N GLN A 431 -6.75 2.77 22.78
CA GLN A 431 -7.68 1.84 22.15
C GLN A 431 -9.12 2.40 22.08
N HIS A 432 -9.59 3.07 23.12
CA HIS A 432 -10.88 3.76 23.08
C HIS A 432 -10.84 4.91 22.07
N MET A 433 -9.74 5.64 22.01
CA MET A 433 -9.54 6.69 21.02
C MET A 433 -9.60 6.13 19.59
N LEU A 434 -8.90 5.00 19.30
CA LEU A 434 -8.98 4.35 17.99
C LEU A 434 -10.40 3.94 17.63
N LYS A 435 -11.22 3.48 18.58
CA LYS A 435 -12.62 3.15 18.32
C LYS A 435 -13.44 4.38 17.96
N VAL A 436 -13.24 5.49 18.65
CA VAL A 436 -13.91 6.76 18.32
C VAL A 436 -13.47 7.24 16.94
N ILE A 437 -12.17 7.24 16.66
CA ILE A 437 -11.63 7.61 15.34
C ILE A 437 -12.21 6.70 14.25
N ALA A 438 -12.30 5.39 14.49
CA ALA A 438 -12.89 4.45 13.53
C ALA A 438 -14.35 4.79 13.20
N VAL A 439 -15.17 5.07 14.22
CA VAL A 439 -16.57 5.45 14.03
C VAL A 439 -16.68 6.75 13.23
N VAL A 440 -15.93 7.78 13.62
CA VAL A 440 -15.97 9.07 12.92
C VAL A 440 -15.51 8.91 11.46
N ALA A 441 -14.41 8.16 11.23
CA ALA A 441 -13.89 7.95 9.87
C ALA A 441 -14.88 7.15 8.99
N ILE A 442 -15.56 6.13 9.54
CA ILE A 442 -16.60 5.38 8.82
C ILE A 442 -17.77 6.30 8.44
N LEU A 443 -18.25 7.10 9.40
CA LEU A 443 -19.35 8.05 9.15
C LEU A 443 -18.96 9.10 8.11
N THR A 444 -17.73 9.61 8.16
CA THR A 444 -17.20 10.56 7.16
C THR A 444 -17.18 9.93 5.77
N MET A 445 -16.66 8.69 5.64
CA MET A 445 -16.65 7.99 4.36
C MET A 445 -18.06 7.76 3.80
N LEU A 446 -19.02 7.36 4.64
CA LEU A 446 -20.40 7.16 4.23
C LEU A 446 -21.05 8.49 3.81
N PHE A 447 -20.81 9.56 4.56
CA PHE A 447 -21.38 10.87 4.27
C PHE A 447 -20.83 11.47 2.97
N VAL A 448 -19.51 11.42 2.77
CA VAL A 448 -18.85 12.04 1.61
C VAL A 448 -19.00 11.18 0.35
N HIS A 449 -18.82 9.86 0.46
CA HIS A 449 -18.74 8.96 -0.70
C HIS A 449 -19.87 7.94 -0.80
N GLY A 450 -20.86 7.95 0.11
CA GLY A 450 -21.95 6.98 0.07
C GLY A 450 -22.71 7.00 -1.26
N ARG A 451 -22.96 8.19 -1.83
CA ARG A 451 -23.58 8.33 -3.15
C ARG A 451 -22.69 7.77 -4.26
N ASP A 452 -21.38 8.05 -4.19
CA ASP A 452 -20.39 7.64 -5.19
C ASP A 452 -20.24 6.11 -5.24
N ILE A 453 -20.33 5.46 -4.08
CA ILE A 453 -20.29 4.00 -3.95
C ILE A 453 -21.53 3.36 -4.59
N ILE A 454 -22.72 3.97 -4.42
CA ILE A 454 -23.97 3.44 -4.94
C ILE A 454 -24.10 3.67 -6.45
N CYS A 455 -23.63 4.82 -6.94
CA CYS A 455 -23.74 5.20 -8.34
C CYS A 455 -22.49 5.92 -8.82
N SER A 456 -21.48 5.19 -9.24
CA SER A 456 -20.25 5.77 -9.76
C SER A 456 -20.46 6.49 -11.11
N ASN A 457 -21.43 6.03 -11.90
CA ASN A 457 -21.80 6.65 -13.18
C ASN A 457 -22.66 7.92 -13.04
N CYS A 458 -23.16 8.23 -11.82
CA CYS A 458 -23.96 9.42 -11.57
C CYS A 458 -23.14 10.70 -11.42
N MET A 459 -21.82 10.61 -11.52
CA MET A 459 -20.93 11.75 -11.35
C MET A 459 -20.52 12.34 -12.69
N SER A 460 -20.37 13.69 -12.70
CA SER A 460 -20.06 14.40 -13.93
C SER A 460 -18.73 13.89 -14.52
N THR A 461 -18.70 13.76 -15.83
CA THR A 461 -17.58 13.21 -16.60
C THR A 461 -16.63 14.29 -17.09
N ASP A 462 -16.84 15.54 -16.72
CA ASP A 462 -16.35 16.69 -17.50
C ASP A 462 -14.90 17.10 -17.18
N GLN A 463 -14.14 16.29 -16.42
CA GLN A 463 -12.80 16.73 -16.03
C GLN A 463 -11.80 15.58 -15.96
N ASP A 464 -10.81 15.63 -16.83
CA ASP A 464 -9.61 14.79 -16.81
C ASP A 464 -8.63 15.28 -15.75
N ASN A 465 -8.94 15.00 -14.46
CA ASN A 465 -8.03 15.27 -13.37
C ASN A 465 -7.16 14.04 -13.10
N ALA A 466 -5.95 14.30 -12.60
CA ALA A 466 -5.01 13.24 -12.25
C ALA A 466 -5.62 12.28 -11.22
N PRO A 467 -5.41 10.96 -11.36
CA PRO A 467 -5.95 9.96 -10.45
C PRO A 467 -5.35 10.11 -9.06
N ARG A 468 -6.21 10.10 -8.04
CA ARG A 468 -5.82 10.06 -6.64
C ARG A 468 -6.85 9.34 -5.79
N PHE A 469 -7.88 10.01 -5.26
CA PHE A 469 -8.97 9.31 -4.58
C PHE A 469 -9.81 8.52 -5.58
N TRP A 470 -10.26 9.17 -6.66
CA TRP A 470 -10.94 8.57 -7.80
C TRP A 470 -10.08 8.68 -9.07
N GLN A 471 -10.36 7.85 -10.07
CA GLN A 471 -9.61 7.82 -11.34
C GLN A 471 -9.46 9.21 -11.98
N TYR A 472 -10.54 9.96 -12.02
CA TYR A 472 -10.60 11.27 -12.68
C TYR A 472 -10.62 12.44 -11.70
N GLY A 473 -10.13 12.23 -10.49
CA GLY A 473 -9.93 13.29 -9.50
C GLY A 473 -11.16 14.06 -9.07
N ARG A 474 -12.35 13.54 -9.30
CA ARG A 474 -13.67 14.14 -9.09
C ARG A 474 -13.67 15.35 -8.16
N ALA A 475 -13.58 16.53 -8.76
CA ALA A 475 -13.70 17.78 -8.05
C ALA A 475 -15.08 18.34 -8.31
N LEU A 476 -15.81 18.69 -7.25
CA LEU A 476 -17.12 19.29 -7.37
C LEU A 476 -17.12 20.61 -8.17
N HIS A 477 -15.98 21.28 -8.30
CA HIS A 477 -15.85 22.61 -8.97
C HIS A 477 -14.41 22.91 -9.39
N LEU A 478 -13.72 22.03 -10.13
CA LEU A 478 -12.47 22.44 -10.75
C LEU A 478 -12.74 23.15 -12.08
N VAL A 479 -11.89 24.13 -12.38
CA VAL A 479 -11.91 24.88 -13.65
C VAL A 479 -11.85 23.87 -14.81
N PRO A 480 -12.74 23.95 -15.81
CA PRO A 480 -12.78 23.01 -16.93
C PRO A 480 -11.42 22.91 -17.61
N TYR A 481 -11.02 21.67 -17.94
CA TYR A 481 -9.85 21.39 -18.76
C TYR A 481 -10.11 22.05 -20.15
N GLY A 482 -9.36 23.11 -20.49
CA GLY A 482 -9.61 23.90 -21.69
C GLY A 482 -10.00 25.36 -21.44
N SER A 483 -10.13 25.79 -20.17
CA SER A 483 -10.24 27.20 -19.87
C SER A 483 -8.91 27.95 -20.15
N GLU A 484 -8.95 29.25 -20.28
CA GLU A 484 -7.81 30.12 -20.61
C GLU A 484 -6.53 29.86 -19.78
N ALA A 485 -6.67 29.23 -18.61
CA ALA A 485 -5.56 28.83 -17.77
C ALA A 485 -4.54 27.86 -18.43
N ILE A 486 -5.01 26.96 -19.31
CA ILE A 486 -4.11 26.01 -20.03
C ILE A 486 -3.45 26.71 -21.20
N ASN A 487 -4.13 27.68 -21.83
CA ASN A 487 -3.57 28.43 -22.94
C ASN A 487 -2.43 29.37 -22.48
N ASN A 488 -2.38 29.70 -21.21
CA ASN A 488 -1.35 30.55 -20.59
C ASN A 488 -0.25 29.74 -19.88
N ALA A 489 -0.28 28.41 -19.93
CA ALA A 489 0.78 27.58 -19.38
C ALA A 489 2.08 27.79 -20.17
N PRO A 490 3.25 27.95 -19.49
CA PRO A 490 4.54 28.03 -20.19
C PRO A 490 4.72 26.81 -21.10
N ASP A 491 5.30 27.00 -22.29
CA ASP A 491 5.50 25.97 -23.33
C ASP A 491 6.21 24.70 -22.84
N ALA A 492 6.97 24.80 -21.75
CA ALA A 492 7.62 23.65 -21.11
C ALA A 492 6.65 22.58 -20.56
N LEU A 493 5.36 22.90 -20.37
CA LEU A 493 4.32 21.97 -19.89
C LEU A 493 3.53 21.31 -21.03
N ARG A 494 3.73 21.75 -22.30
CA ARG A 494 3.02 21.21 -23.48
C ARG A 494 3.67 19.98 -24.11
N ILE A 495 4.87 19.56 -23.66
CA ILE A 495 5.74 18.61 -24.40
C ILE A 495 5.55 17.14 -24.01
N ASN A 496 4.55 16.73 -23.25
CA ASN A 496 4.35 15.31 -22.96
C ASN A 496 2.87 14.92 -23.06
N ARG A 497 2.34 14.93 -24.28
CA ARG A 497 1.20 14.11 -24.68
C ARG A 497 1.66 12.93 -25.51
#